data_12662ea72b71eda417d13ffc70c838fb
#
_entry.id   12662ea72b71eda417d13ffc70c838fb
#
_cell.length_a   1.000
_cell.length_b   1.000
_cell.length_c   1.000
_cell.angle_alpha   90.00
_cell.angle_beta   90.00
_cell.angle_gamma   90.00
#
_symmetry.space_group_name_H-M   'P 1'
#
loop_
_entity.id
_entity.type
_entity.pdbx_description
1 polymer ?
#
loop_
_entity_poly.entity_id
_entity_poly.type
_entity_poly.pdbx_seq_one_letter_code
_entity_poly.pdbx_strand_id
1 'polypeptide(L)'
;GEPIEVETDIVISTMPIKDLINSMADVPANIIDIASHLCYRDMVLVSLLVPKLNINVDAASKTLGNIIPDTWIYIQDKRRKLARVQVYNNWSPYLVEDPENTVWIGCEFYCEEGDDDWNRSEEEWVRFAKQEMSFLHLISSSTPVFESHRECVKKAYPSYFGSYDRFDDVVKYLDNVRNLYCIGRNGQHKCHDMSYAMMTAFAAVKNIVYNVDSRAN
;
A
#
# COMPACT_ATOMS: atom_id res chain seq x y z
N GLY A 1 16.73 20.73 -0.82
CA GLY A 1 17.71 21.04 0.23
C GLY A 1 19.08 20.57 -0.22
N GLU A 2 20.12 21.09 0.40
CA GLU A 2 21.48 20.58 0.15
C GLU A 2 21.61 19.18 0.77
N PRO A 3 22.37 18.24 0.16
CA PRO A 3 22.61 16.93 0.73
C PRO A 3 23.39 17.08 2.04
N ILE A 4 23.00 16.30 3.03
CA ILE A 4 23.66 16.23 4.35
C ILE A 4 24.30 14.85 4.46
N GLU A 5 25.59 14.81 4.83
CA GLU A 5 26.32 13.60 5.12
C GLU A 5 26.22 13.28 6.62
N VAL A 6 25.84 12.04 6.94
CA VAL A 6 25.71 11.57 8.33
C VAL A 6 26.49 10.28 8.50
N GLU A 7 27.54 10.29 9.34
CA GLU A 7 28.22 9.07 9.77
C GLU A 7 27.31 8.24 10.71
N THR A 8 27.21 6.94 10.45
CA THR A 8 26.41 6.03 11.27
C THR A 8 26.97 4.62 11.28
N ASP A 9 26.86 3.93 12.41
CA ASP A 9 27.26 2.54 12.54
C ASP A 9 26.27 1.58 11.87
N ILE A 10 24.98 1.92 11.82
CA ILE A 10 23.92 1.06 11.35
C ILE A 10 22.94 1.88 10.50
N VAL A 11 22.51 1.30 9.37
CA VAL A 11 21.48 1.81 8.50
C VAL A 11 20.31 0.83 8.46
N ILE A 12 19.12 1.31 8.81
CA ILE A 12 17.86 0.56 8.64
C ILE A 12 17.08 1.23 7.50
N SER A 13 16.93 0.53 6.38
CA SER A 13 16.29 1.05 5.17
C SER A 13 14.90 0.47 4.97
N THR A 14 13.91 1.34 4.83
CA THR A 14 12.57 1.02 4.35
C THR A 14 12.37 1.46 2.89
N MET A 15 13.40 2.00 2.25
CA MET A 15 13.35 2.49 0.88
C MET A 15 13.01 1.34 -0.09
N PRO A 16 12.32 1.64 -1.19
CA PRO A 16 12.22 0.69 -2.28
C PRO A 16 13.61 0.23 -2.74
N ILE A 17 13.81 -1.07 -2.88
CA ILE A 17 15.12 -1.66 -3.27
C ILE A 17 15.71 -1.01 -4.51
N LYS A 18 14.87 -0.70 -5.50
CA LYS A 18 15.27 0.02 -6.71
C LYS A 18 15.93 1.37 -6.39
N ASP A 19 15.33 2.14 -5.49
CA ASP A 19 15.84 3.47 -5.13
C ASP A 19 17.11 3.36 -4.29
N LEU A 20 17.14 2.41 -3.35
CA LEU A 20 18.30 2.14 -2.50
C LEU A 20 19.52 1.77 -3.36
N ILE A 21 19.41 0.76 -4.22
CA ILE A 21 20.50 0.31 -5.08
C ILE A 21 21.01 1.42 -6.00
N ASN A 22 20.10 2.21 -6.59
CA ASN A 22 20.48 3.32 -7.47
C ASN A 22 21.13 4.50 -6.73
N SER A 23 20.99 4.57 -5.42
CA SER A 23 21.63 5.62 -4.58
C SER A 23 22.94 5.18 -3.94
N MET A 24 23.27 3.88 -3.96
CA MET A 24 24.51 3.35 -3.40
C MET A 24 25.67 3.56 -4.37
N ALA A 25 26.86 3.83 -3.82
CA ALA A 25 28.11 3.87 -4.59
C ALA A 25 28.64 2.44 -4.84
N ASP A 26 29.42 2.28 -5.90
CA ASP A 26 30.18 1.07 -6.24
C ASP A 26 29.36 -0.23 -6.34
N VAL A 27 28.08 -0.11 -6.74
CA VAL A 27 27.24 -1.29 -6.97
C VAL A 27 27.60 -1.93 -8.32
N PRO A 28 27.73 -3.27 -8.39
CA PRO A 28 27.99 -3.97 -9.64
C PRO A 28 26.89 -3.70 -10.69
N ALA A 29 27.29 -3.52 -11.96
CA ALA A 29 26.36 -3.15 -13.04
C ALA A 29 25.19 -4.14 -13.23
N ASN A 30 25.44 -5.44 -13.02
CA ASN A 30 24.39 -6.46 -13.09
C ASN A 30 23.35 -6.32 -11.97
N ILE A 31 23.75 -5.88 -10.77
CA ILE A 31 22.83 -5.63 -9.64
C ILE A 31 22.01 -4.37 -9.91
N ILE A 32 22.65 -3.31 -10.42
CA ILE A 32 21.94 -2.08 -10.84
C ILE A 32 20.91 -2.43 -11.93
N ASP A 33 21.27 -3.25 -12.91
CA ASP A 33 20.36 -3.68 -13.98
C ASP A 33 19.13 -4.37 -13.41
N ILE A 34 19.31 -5.37 -12.54
CA ILE A 34 18.20 -6.09 -11.91
C ILE A 34 17.31 -5.14 -11.12
N ALA A 35 17.90 -4.34 -10.23
CA ALA A 35 17.14 -3.44 -9.35
C ALA A 35 16.38 -2.36 -10.14
N SER A 36 16.99 -1.81 -11.20
CA SER A 36 16.37 -0.78 -12.03
C SER A 36 15.13 -1.27 -12.80
N HIS A 37 15.04 -2.56 -13.07
CA HIS A 37 13.91 -3.20 -13.76
C HIS A 37 12.90 -3.85 -12.80
N LEU A 38 13.06 -3.70 -11.48
CA LEU A 38 12.02 -4.08 -10.53
C LEU A 38 10.78 -3.21 -10.72
N CYS A 39 9.64 -3.86 -10.83
CA CYS A 39 8.37 -3.23 -11.08
C CYS A 39 7.59 -2.97 -9.79
N TYR A 40 6.83 -1.91 -9.80
CA TYR A 40 5.87 -1.57 -8.74
C TYR A 40 4.54 -1.21 -9.40
N ARG A 41 3.48 -1.25 -8.61
CA ARG A 41 2.18 -0.74 -8.99
C ARG A 41 1.85 0.46 -8.11
N ASP A 42 1.49 1.55 -8.73
CA ASP A 42 0.98 2.73 -8.05
C ASP A 42 -0.53 2.59 -7.80
N MET A 43 -1.06 3.42 -6.93
CA MET A 43 -2.46 3.37 -6.54
C MET A 43 -2.97 4.76 -6.22
N VAL A 44 -4.19 5.04 -6.65
CA VAL A 44 -4.98 6.16 -6.12
C VAL A 44 -6.04 5.60 -5.17
N LEU A 45 -6.05 6.14 -3.97
CA LEU A 45 -7.06 5.85 -2.95
C LEU A 45 -8.03 7.03 -2.88
N VAL A 46 -9.30 6.75 -3.11
CA VAL A 46 -10.37 7.75 -2.98
C VAL A 46 -11.26 7.36 -1.81
N SER A 47 -11.20 8.12 -0.75
CA SER A 47 -12.00 7.89 0.43
C SER A 47 -13.28 8.73 0.39
N LEU A 48 -14.41 8.13 0.75
CA LEU A 48 -15.74 8.75 0.73
C LEU A 48 -16.44 8.50 2.07
N LEU A 49 -16.91 9.56 2.72
CA LEU A 49 -17.81 9.46 3.86
C LEU A 49 -19.26 9.51 3.38
N VAL A 50 -20.00 8.42 3.57
CA VAL A 50 -21.37 8.26 3.10
C VAL A 50 -22.30 7.83 4.26
N PRO A 51 -23.65 8.05 4.15
CA PRO A 51 -24.57 7.64 5.21
C PRO A 51 -24.60 6.12 5.45
N LYS A 52 -24.71 5.33 4.39
CA LYS A 52 -24.83 3.86 4.42
C LYS A 52 -24.43 3.23 3.09
N LEU A 53 -24.05 1.95 3.16
CA LEU A 53 -23.96 1.10 1.97
C LEU A 53 -25.30 0.41 1.70
N ASN A 54 -25.64 0.20 0.42
CA ASN A 54 -26.84 -0.51 0.00
C ASN A 54 -26.68 -2.04 0.05
N ILE A 55 -26.02 -2.55 1.08
CA ILE A 55 -25.81 -3.99 1.28
C ILE A 55 -26.71 -4.43 2.42
N ASN A 56 -27.57 -5.41 2.13
CA ASN A 56 -28.36 -6.04 3.18
C ASN A 56 -27.44 -6.91 4.04
N VAL A 57 -27.41 -6.61 5.33
CA VAL A 57 -26.65 -7.38 6.32
C VAL A 57 -27.64 -8.31 7.03
N ASP A 58 -27.31 -9.61 7.07
CA ASP A 58 -28.10 -10.56 7.84
C ASP A 58 -28.14 -10.15 9.32
N ALA A 59 -29.29 -10.31 9.95
CA ALA A 59 -29.52 -9.93 11.35
C ALA A 59 -28.56 -10.67 12.35
N ALA A 60 -27.86 -11.69 11.89
CA ALA A 60 -26.84 -12.39 12.68
C ALA A 60 -25.49 -11.63 12.76
N SER A 61 -25.22 -10.72 11.82
CA SER A 61 -23.97 -9.94 11.77
C SER A 61 -24.15 -8.68 12.62
N LYS A 62 -23.67 -8.72 13.86
CA LYS A 62 -23.72 -7.56 14.78
C LYS A 62 -22.50 -6.67 14.56
N THR A 63 -22.60 -5.72 13.63
CA THR A 63 -21.62 -4.63 13.47
C THR A 63 -22.17 -3.33 14.01
N LEU A 64 -21.30 -2.42 14.40
CA LEU A 64 -21.70 -1.06 14.76
C LEU A 64 -22.28 -0.36 13.51
N GLY A 65 -23.42 0.30 13.65
CA GLY A 65 -24.11 0.95 12.53
C GLY A 65 -24.78 0.00 11.52
N ASN A 66 -24.86 -1.28 11.80
CA ASN A 66 -25.50 -2.29 10.91
C ASN A 66 -24.90 -2.33 9.50
N ILE A 67 -23.59 -2.21 9.39
CA ILE A 67 -22.84 -2.28 8.13
C ILE A 67 -22.34 -3.70 7.86
N ILE A 68 -21.97 -3.96 6.61
CA ILE A 68 -21.32 -5.22 6.22
C ILE A 68 -20.09 -5.49 7.10
N PRO A 69 -19.89 -6.74 7.59
CA PRO A 69 -18.79 -7.04 8.53
C PRO A 69 -17.42 -7.14 7.86
N ASP A 70 -17.36 -7.05 6.53
CA ASP A 70 -16.10 -7.18 5.80
C ASP A 70 -15.27 -5.89 5.89
N THR A 71 -13.96 -6.03 6.12
CA THR A 71 -13.01 -4.91 6.04
C THR A 71 -12.63 -4.59 4.60
N TRP A 72 -12.63 -5.60 3.72
CA TRP A 72 -12.28 -5.49 2.31
C TRP A 72 -13.30 -6.18 1.42
N ILE A 73 -13.67 -5.53 0.32
CA ILE A 73 -14.48 -6.06 -0.76
C ILE A 73 -13.66 -5.99 -2.04
N TYR A 74 -13.29 -7.14 -2.59
CA TYR A 74 -12.53 -7.21 -3.85
C TYR A 74 -13.49 -7.19 -5.04
N ILE A 75 -13.21 -6.33 -6.02
CA ILE A 75 -14.00 -6.20 -7.23
C ILE A 75 -13.32 -6.99 -8.36
N GLN A 76 -13.95 -8.07 -8.78
CA GLN A 76 -13.42 -8.96 -9.81
C GLN A 76 -14.08 -8.75 -11.21
N ASP A 77 -14.81 -7.66 -11.39
CA ASP A 77 -15.41 -7.31 -12.69
C ASP A 77 -14.38 -6.56 -13.56
N LYS A 78 -13.90 -7.23 -14.61
CA LYS A 78 -12.90 -6.69 -15.57
C LYS A 78 -13.36 -5.41 -16.29
N ARG A 79 -14.64 -5.07 -16.24
CA ARG A 79 -15.19 -3.83 -16.80
C ARG A 79 -15.02 -2.64 -15.87
N ARG A 80 -14.57 -2.86 -14.63
CA ARG A 80 -14.43 -1.83 -13.59
C ARG A 80 -12.97 -1.52 -13.35
N LYS A 81 -12.68 -0.25 -13.06
CA LYS A 81 -11.38 0.21 -12.61
C LYS A 81 -11.24 0.11 -11.10
N LEU A 82 -12.36 0.16 -10.35
CA LEU A 82 -12.36 -0.05 -8.91
C LEU A 82 -11.89 -1.49 -8.61
N ALA A 83 -10.78 -1.61 -7.90
CA ALA A 83 -10.16 -2.90 -7.60
C ALA A 83 -10.58 -3.46 -6.25
N ARG A 84 -10.70 -2.59 -5.24
CA ARG A 84 -11.05 -2.96 -3.88
C ARG A 84 -11.75 -1.81 -3.17
N VAL A 85 -12.70 -2.16 -2.31
CA VAL A 85 -13.32 -1.23 -1.35
C VAL A 85 -12.87 -1.61 0.04
N GLN A 86 -12.45 -0.63 0.82
CA GLN A 86 -12.18 -0.77 2.26
C GLN A 86 -13.34 -0.17 3.05
N VAL A 87 -13.72 -0.81 4.15
CA VAL A 87 -14.70 -0.28 5.11
C VAL A 87 -13.97 0.06 6.40
N TYR A 88 -13.62 1.33 6.57
CA TYR A 88 -12.75 1.76 7.68
C TYR A 88 -13.39 1.58 9.04
N ASN A 89 -14.72 1.71 9.16
CA ASN A 89 -15.45 1.44 10.40
C ASN A 89 -15.13 0.06 11.01
N ASN A 90 -14.87 -0.95 10.14
CA ASN A 90 -14.57 -2.31 10.58
C ASN A 90 -13.10 -2.53 10.99
N TRP A 91 -12.21 -1.61 10.64
CA TRP A 91 -10.85 -1.58 11.16
C TRP A 91 -10.81 -1.06 12.59
N SER A 92 -11.50 0.05 12.83
CA SER A 92 -11.66 0.62 14.15
C SER A 92 -12.83 1.61 14.16
N PRO A 93 -13.74 1.54 15.15
CA PRO A 93 -14.83 2.53 15.26
C PRO A 93 -14.31 3.95 15.52
N TYR A 94 -13.07 4.09 15.99
CA TYR A 94 -12.45 5.41 16.25
C TYR A 94 -11.95 6.11 14.98
N LEU A 95 -12.01 5.47 13.83
CA LEU A 95 -11.68 6.10 12.54
C LEU A 95 -12.81 6.95 11.98
N VAL A 96 -14.00 6.89 12.58
CA VAL A 96 -15.21 7.58 12.12
C VAL A 96 -15.85 8.29 13.30
N GLU A 97 -16.21 9.56 13.14
CA GLU A 97 -16.79 10.37 14.22
C GLU A 97 -18.19 9.87 14.61
N ASP A 98 -19.02 9.51 13.63
CA ASP A 98 -20.37 8.96 13.84
C ASP A 98 -20.49 7.57 13.16
N PRO A 99 -19.93 6.51 13.78
CA PRO A 99 -19.91 5.18 13.18
C PRO A 99 -21.28 4.48 13.15
N GLU A 100 -22.28 5.01 13.84
CA GLU A 100 -23.66 4.46 13.82
C GLU A 100 -24.43 4.92 12.59
N ASN A 101 -24.17 6.14 12.10
CA ASN A 101 -24.92 6.75 11.02
C ASN A 101 -24.12 6.99 9.74
N THR A 102 -22.79 6.84 9.78
CA THR A 102 -21.92 7.07 8.62
C THR A 102 -20.95 5.93 8.39
N VAL A 103 -20.57 5.75 7.13
CA VAL A 103 -19.57 4.77 6.71
C VAL A 103 -18.47 5.50 5.96
N TRP A 104 -17.23 5.32 6.43
CA TRP A 104 -16.04 5.79 5.75
C TRP A 104 -15.47 4.65 4.92
N ILE A 105 -15.43 4.85 3.60
CA ILE A 105 -14.99 3.85 2.63
C ILE A 105 -13.78 4.34 1.85
N GLY A 106 -12.84 3.44 1.55
CA GLY A 106 -11.72 3.67 0.66
C GLY A 106 -11.86 2.90 -0.63
N CYS A 107 -11.86 3.59 -1.76
CA CYS A 107 -11.92 3.03 -3.10
C CYS A 107 -10.52 3.00 -3.69
N GLU A 108 -9.98 1.80 -3.98
CA GLU A 108 -8.64 1.63 -4.52
C GLU A 108 -8.67 1.45 -6.03
N PHE A 109 -7.86 2.26 -6.72
CA PHE A 109 -7.69 2.24 -8.16
C PHE A 109 -6.21 2.07 -8.49
N TYR A 110 -5.87 1.04 -9.25
CA TYR A 110 -4.51 0.86 -9.74
C TYR A 110 -4.28 1.72 -10.99
N CYS A 111 -3.16 2.40 -11.03
CA CYS A 111 -2.71 3.25 -12.12
C CYS A 111 -1.18 3.28 -12.13
N GLU A 112 -0.61 4.07 -13.02
CA GLU A 112 0.81 4.36 -13.08
C GLU A 112 1.04 5.86 -12.92
N GLU A 113 2.11 6.26 -12.22
CA GLU A 113 2.47 7.66 -12.05
C GLU A 113 2.58 8.36 -13.41
N GLY A 114 1.81 9.42 -13.58
CA GLY A 114 1.81 10.25 -14.80
C GLY A 114 0.83 9.83 -15.87
N ASP A 115 0.08 8.72 -15.70
CA ASP A 115 -1.01 8.38 -16.61
C ASP A 115 -2.23 9.32 -16.45
N ASP A 116 -3.21 9.19 -17.35
CA ASP A 116 -4.40 10.04 -17.34
C ASP A 116 -5.23 9.86 -16.06
N ASP A 117 -5.25 8.66 -15.49
CA ASP A 117 -5.97 8.39 -14.24
C ASP A 117 -5.23 9.03 -13.06
N TRP A 118 -3.90 8.88 -12.97
CA TRP A 118 -3.10 9.51 -11.92
C TRP A 118 -3.28 11.03 -11.87
N ASN A 119 -3.37 11.67 -13.03
CA ASN A 119 -3.43 13.12 -13.17
C ASN A 119 -4.82 13.72 -13.00
N ARG A 120 -5.88 12.92 -12.76
CA ARG A 120 -7.22 13.45 -12.50
C ARG A 120 -7.24 14.34 -11.26
N SER A 121 -8.08 15.37 -11.27
CA SER A 121 -8.34 16.18 -10.08
C SER A 121 -9.04 15.36 -8.99
N GLU A 122 -9.04 15.86 -7.76
CA GLU A 122 -9.75 15.21 -6.65
C GLU A 122 -11.25 15.10 -6.94
N GLU A 123 -11.87 16.16 -7.47
CA GLU A 123 -13.29 16.18 -7.81
C GLU A 123 -13.65 15.16 -8.91
N GLU A 124 -12.77 14.98 -9.89
CA GLU A 124 -12.95 13.97 -10.94
C GLU A 124 -12.85 12.56 -10.37
N TRP A 125 -11.90 12.31 -9.48
CA TRP A 125 -11.75 11.04 -8.79
C TRP A 125 -12.94 10.72 -7.88
N VAL A 126 -13.40 11.68 -7.08
CA VAL A 126 -14.58 11.51 -6.20
C VAL A 126 -15.83 11.18 -7.03
N ARG A 127 -16.04 11.90 -8.12
CA ARG A 127 -17.15 11.62 -9.07
C ARG A 127 -17.03 10.22 -9.67
N PHE A 128 -15.83 9.84 -10.09
CA PHE A 128 -15.56 8.53 -10.68
C PHE A 128 -15.76 7.40 -9.67
N ALA A 129 -15.20 7.53 -8.46
CA ALA A 129 -15.40 6.55 -7.39
C ALA A 129 -16.88 6.37 -7.05
N LYS A 130 -17.63 7.47 -6.95
CA LYS A 130 -19.08 7.43 -6.73
C LYS A 130 -19.83 6.71 -7.88
N GLN A 131 -19.41 6.91 -9.11
CA GLN A 131 -20.00 6.19 -10.28
C GLN A 131 -19.71 4.69 -10.22
N GLU A 132 -18.48 4.27 -9.92
CA GLU A 132 -18.10 2.86 -9.78
C GLU A 132 -18.87 2.19 -8.63
N MET A 133 -18.95 2.83 -7.48
CA MET A 133 -19.71 2.34 -6.32
C MET A 133 -21.21 2.23 -6.61
N SER A 134 -21.77 3.20 -7.35
CA SER A 134 -23.17 3.18 -7.76
C SER A 134 -23.46 2.08 -8.79
N PHE A 135 -22.55 1.87 -9.74
CA PHE A 135 -22.67 0.78 -10.71
C PHE A 135 -22.69 -0.60 -10.03
N LEU A 136 -21.89 -0.77 -8.99
CA LEU A 136 -21.85 -2.00 -8.18
C LEU A 136 -23.01 -2.10 -7.17
N HIS A 137 -23.94 -1.15 -7.20
CA HIS A 137 -25.07 -1.06 -6.26
C HIS A 137 -24.66 -0.96 -4.78
N LEU A 138 -23.41 -0.61 -4.50
CA LEU A 138 -22.93 -0.39 -3.13
C LEU A 138 -23.46 0.90 -2.52
N ILE A 139 -23.70 1.91 -3.35
CA ILE A 139 -24.42 3.14 -2.99
C ILE A 139 -25.40 3.50 -4.11
N SER A 140 -26.28 4.47 -3.88
CA SER A 140 -27.11 5.08 -4.92
C SER A 140 -26.35 6.22 -5.61
N SER A 141 -26.68 6.53 -6.86
CA SER A 141 -26.18 7.72 -7.54
C SER A 141 -26.56 9.02 -6.81
N SER A 142 -27.68 9.00 -6.08
CA SER A 142 -28.17 10.12 -5.24
C SER A 142 -27.58 10.13 -3.82
N THR A 143 -26.82 9.11 -3.41
CA THR A 143 -26.20 9.07 -2.07
C THR A 143 -25.32 10.30 -1.88
N PRO A 144 -25.52 11.10 -0.81
CA PRO A 144 -24.63 12.21 -0.53
C PRO A 144 -23.24 11.69 -0.11
N VAL A 145 -22.21 12.41 -0.48
CA VAL A 145 -20.86 12.28 0.02
C VAL A 145 -20.65 13.46 0.96
N PHE A 146 -20.46 13.19 2.24
CA PHE A 146 -20.30 14.23 3.26
C PHE A 146 -18.90 14.80 3.25
N GLU A 147 -17.91 13.91 3.14
CA GLU A 147 -16.50 14.25 3.06
C GLU A 147 -15.80 13.31 2.08
N SER A 148 -14.70 13.75 1.50
CA SER A 148 -13.88 12.96 0.59
C SER A 148 -12.41 13.32 0.72
N HIS A 149 -11.55 12.38 0.38
CA HIS A 149 -10.12 12.58 0.31
C HIS A 149 -9.51 11.71 -0.78
N ARG A 150 -8.55 12.26 -1.53
CA ARG A 150 -7.77 11.52 -2.52
C ARG A 150 -6.31 11.47 -2.10
N GLU A 151 -5.74 10.27 -2.12
CA GLU A 151 -4.33 10.03 -1.90
C GLU A 151 -3.71 9.29 -3.08
N CYS A 152 -2.57 9.77 -3.58
CA CYS A 152 -1.78 9.11 -4.61
C CYS A 152 -0.59 8.41 -3.97
N VAL A 153 -0.56 7.08 -4.04
CA VAL A 153 0.46 6.25 -3.40
C VAL A 153 1.37 5.67 -4.48
N LYS A 154 2.59 6.21 -4.57
CA LYS A 154 3.63 5.68 -5.45
C LYS A 154 4.20 4.39 -4.88
N LYS A 155 4.52 3.43 -5.75
CA LYS A 155 5.13 2.16 -5.37
C LYS A 155 4.36 1.45 -4.27
N ALA A 156 3.02 1.50 -4.33
CA ALA A 156 2.13 0.93 -3.32
C ALA A 156 2.32 -0.58 -3.17
N TYR A 157 2.55 -1.27 -4.29
CA TYR A 157 2.72 -2.72 -4.32
C TYR A 157 3.95 -3.11 -5.14
N PRO A 158 4.94 -3.81 -4.54
CA PRO A 158 5.97 -4.52 -5.29
C PRO A 158 5.34 -5.55 -6.22
N SER A 159 5.81 -5.64 -7.45
CA SER A 159 5.33 -6.58 -8.46
C SER A 159 6.40 -7.65 -8.74
N TYR A 160 5.95 -8.90 -8.96
CA TYR A 160 6.82 -10.04 -9.14
C TYR A 160 7.01 -10.38 -10.63
N PHE A 161 7.29 -9.33 -11.41
CA PHE A 161 7.50 -9.39 -12.85
C PHE A 161 8.86 -8.81 -13.24
N GLY A 162 9.19 -8.91 -14.54
CA GLY A 162 10.40 -8.32 -15.07
C GLY A 162 11.65 -9.01 -14.52
N SER A 163 12.53 -8.28 -13.90
CA SER A 163 13.80 -8.78 -13.34
C SER A 163 13.66 -9.54 -12.02
N TYR A 164 12.45 -9.71 -11.51
CA TYR A 164 12.20 -10.35 -10.21
C TYR A 164 12.69 -11.80 -10.14
N ASP A 165 12.76 -12.50 -11.25
CA ASP A 165 13.34 -13.85 -11.35
C ASP A 165 14.83 -13.91 -10.94
N ARG A 166 15.52 -12.76 -11.01
CA ARG A 166 16.92 -12.59 -10.58
C ARG A 166 17.06 -11.81 -9.27
N PHE A 167 15.97 -11.55 -8.57
CA PHE A 167 15.96 -10.70 -7.37
C PHE A 167 16.85 -11.25 -6.23
N ASP A 168 17.02 -12.56 -6.14
CA ASP A 168 17.92 -13.21 -5.17
C ASP A 168 19.37 -12.73 -5.27
N ASP A 169 19.82 -12.29 -6.43
CA ASP A 169 21.17 -11.76 -6.59
C ASP A 169 21.30 -10.38 -5.93
N VAL A 170 20.25 -9.56 -5.97
CA VAL A 170 20.19 -8.28 -5.27
C VAL A 170 20.17 -8.51 -3.76
N VAL A 171 19.39 -9.48 -3.27
CA VAL A 171 19.33 -9.84 -1.85
C VAL A 171 20.72 -10.27 -1.36
N LYS A 172 21.38 -11.20 -2.06
CA LYS A 172 22.74 -11.64 -1.72
C LYS A 172 23.76 -10.49 -1.72
N TYR A 173 23.64 -9.56 -2.65
CA TYR A 173 24.50 -8.36 -2.66
C TYR A 173 24.29 -7.51 -1.42
N LEU A 174 23.04 -7.19 -1.07
CA LEU A 174 22.69 -6.39 0.10
C LEU A 174 23.07 -7.09 1.42
N ASP A 175 22.96 -8.40 1.50
CA ASP A 175 23.35 -9.20 2.66
C ASP A 175 24.87 -9.12 2.96
N ASN A 176 25.68 -8.79 1.98
CA ASN A 176 27.11 -8.56 2.18
C ASN A 176 27.44 -7.16 2.74
N VAL A 177 26.48 -6.23 2.76
CA VAL A 177 26.65 -4.91 3.37
C VAL A 177 26.37 -5.02 4.88
N ARG A 178 27.42 -5.12 5.70
CA ARG A 178 27.36 -5.53 7.11
C ARG A 178 26.44 -4.67 8.00
N ASN A 179 26.37 -3.37 7.75
CA ASN A 179 25.64 -2.43 8.60
C ASN A 179 24.29 -2.01 8.00
N LEU A 180 23.83 -2.64 6.92
CA LEU A 180 22.57 -2.32 6.25
C LEU A 180 21.52 -3.40 6.54
N TYR A 181 20.35 -2.98 7.00
CA TYR A 181 19.18 -3.82 7.25
C TYR A 181 18.00 -3.30 6.41
N CYS A 182 17.57 -4.08 5.41
CA CYS A 182 16.42 -3.76 4.59
C CYS A 182 15.16 -4.36 5.22
N ILE A 183 14.18 -3.53 5.59
CA ILE A 183 12.97 -3.96 6.30
C ILE A 183 11.70 -3.42 5.65
N GLY A 184 10.57 -4.05 5.99
CA GLY A 184 9.26 -3.65 5.51
C GLY A 184 8.99 -4.03 4.05
N ARG A 185 7.80 -3.68 3.58
CA ARG A 185 7.30 -4.05 2.25
C ARG A 185 8.27 -3.65 1.12
N ASN A 186 8.64 -2.38 1.08
CA ASN A 186 9.45 -1.83 0.00
C ASN A 186 10.94 -2.15 0.18
N GLY A 187 11.43 -2.18 1.43
CA GLY A 187 12.82 -2.54 1.74
C GLY A 187 13.15 -4.01 1.44
N GLN A 188 12.14 -4.88 1.33
CA GLN A 188 12.32 -6.28 0.95
C GLN A 188 11.67 -6.64 -0.39
N HIS A 189 11.07 -5.68 -1.08
CA HIS A 189 10.33 -5.90 -2.34
C HIS A 189 9.32 -7.04 -2.24
N LYS A 190 8.54 -7.08 -1.15
CA LYS A 190 7.52 -8.11 -0.88
C LYS A 190 6.19 -7.48 -0.46
N CYS A 191 5.08 -8.08 -0.87
CA CYS A 191 3.73 -7.62 -0.50
C CYS A 191 3.40 -7.96 0.98
N HIS A 192 4.20 -7.43 1.90
CA HIS A 192 3.95 -7.56 3.32
C HIS A 192 2.74 -6.73 3.76
N ASP A 193 1.94 -7.27 4.66
CA ASP A 193 1.03 -6.50 5.49
C ASP A 193 1.77 -5.82 6.66
N MET A 194 1.04 -5.12 7.52
CA MET A 194 1.61 -4.45 8.68
C MET A 194 2.30 -5.41 9.64
N SER A 195 1.74 -6.59 9.87
CA SER A 195 2.30 -7.60 10.79
C SER A 195 3.67 -8.09 10.31
N TYR A 196 3.75 -8.45 9.03
CA TYR A 196 5.04 -8.85 8.44
C TYR A 196 6.05 -7.72 8.41
N ALA A 197 5.64 -6.50 8.08
CA ALA A 197 6.52 -5.33 8.12
C ALA A 197 7.11 -5.11 9.53
N MET A 198 6.28 -5.23 10.58
CA MET A 198 6.73 -5.16 11.98
C MET A 198 7.70 -6.31 12.33
N MET A 199 7.42 -7.54 11.88
CA MET A 199 8.30 -8.68 12.14
C MET A 199 9.68 -8.50 11.51
N THR A 200 9.78 -7.90 10.33
CA THR A 200 11.10 -7.59 9.72
C THR A 200 11.89 -6.60 10.57
N ALA A 201 11.21 -5.61 11.17
CA ALA A 201 11.85 -4.66 12.09
C ALA A 201 12.35 -5.36 13.39
N PHE A 202 11.52 -6.22 13.99
CA PHE A 202 11.93 -7.00 15.16
C PHE A 202 13.12 -7.92 14.86
N ALA A 203 13.14 -8.57 13.69
CA ALA A 203 14.25 -9.40 13.27
C ALA A 203 15.55 -8.57 13.11
N ALA A 204 15.48 -7.41 12.48
CA ALA A 204 16.61 -6.51 12.32
C ALA A 204 17.17 -6.07 13.67
N VAL A 205 16.31 -5.60 14.59
CA VAL A 205 16.71 -5.18 15.94
C VAL A 205 17.34 -6.34 16.71
N LYS A 206 16.75 -7.54 16.63
CA LYS A 206 17.30 -8.73 17.27
C LYS A 206 18.71 -9.05 16.75
N ASN A 207 18.91 -9.00 15.44
CA ASN A 207 20.22 -9.25 14.83
C ASN A 207 21.26 -8.21 15.29
N ILE A 208 20.88 -6.94 15.35
CA ILE A 208 21.74 -5.85 15.83
C ILE A 208 22.14 -6.06 17.31
N VAL A 209 21.15 -6.29 18.18
CA VAL A 209 21.36 -6.38 19.64
C VAL A 209 22.19 -7.60 20.01
N TYR A 210 21.96 -8.74 19.36
CA TYR A 210 22.65 -9.99 19.66
C TYR A 210 23.86 -10.25 18.76
N ASN A 211 24.21 -9.30 17.88
CA ASN A 211 25.29 -9.44 16.90
C ASN A 211 25.19 -10.74 16.09
N VAL A 212 23.98 -11.07 15.63
CA VAL A 212 23.72 -12.27 14.84
C VAL A 212 23.95 -11.94 13.37
N ASP A 213 24.84 -12.68 12.74
CA ASP A 213 25.21 -12.48 11.32
C ASP A 213 24.22 -13.17 10.35
N SER A 214 23.09 -13.65 10.84
CA SER A 214 22.04 -14.29 10.03
C SER A 214 21.03 -13.26 9.57
N ARG A 215 21.07 -12.91 8.29
CA ARG A 215 20.10 -12.02 7.61
C ARG A 215 19.08 -12.80 6.77
N ALA A 216 19.12 -14.15 6.86
CA ALA A 216 18.10 -14.98 6.23
C ALA A 216 16.73 -14.69 6.87
N ASN A 217 15.87 -14.05 6.09
CA ASN A 217 14.47 -13.76 6.41
C ASN A 217 13.55 -14.88 5.91
#